data_bc0c0ae3c4bfbb1ab2b69a7a0ff62c7b
#
_entry.id   bc0c0ae3c4bfbb1ab2b69a7a0ff62c7b
#
_cell.length_a   1.000
_cell.length_b   1.000
_cell.length_c   1.000
_cell.angle_alpha   90.00
_cell.angle_beta   90.00
_cell.angle_gamma   90.00
#
_symmetry.space_group_name_H-M   'P 1'
#
loop_
_entity.id
_entity.type
_entity.pdbx_description
1 polymer ?
#
loop_
_entity_poly.entity_id
_entity_poly.type
_entity_poly.pdbx_seq_one_letter_code
_entity_poly.pdbx_strand_id
1 'polypeptide(L)'
;PSLSNMQYHIGLDLEQVLFEGAKMFYGRQYARLQNDAEIYKIDLSINEIKSNVISLYLNLLIVEKQMEIIENVQSTFDDQINQLKVLLKEGVIPQNTLSQLELEALKMQQNHNELVSRRESIISSLSILTGHDLSHAEFEVPTVRETSAAEPSQRLEFAIFENQSKQMDFQRKLHLSNSLPKLSLFATGGYGRPDYQFYFNRPDWYYMAGVNLRIPLIDWARTTGVGKVIDIQKSILKSQEEDFKKSNQIAIQDKLNEINRIEKLLVLDKAITEKYRSLTRTYSSQLVNGTITANDYIRQHNEEMQSLMNQELHNIQLLKAKYELLALKGQL
;
A
#
# COMPACT_ATOMS: atom_id res chain seq x y z
N PRO A 1 -64.11 -28.95 -34.46
CA PRO A 1 -64.28 -27.52 -34.43
C PRO A 1 -63.14 -26.85 -35.18
N SER A 2 -63.47 -26.07 -36.23
CA SER A 2 -62.49 -25.30 -36.98
C SER A 2 -62.02 -24.16 -36.09
N LEU A 3 -60.74 -24.13 -35.78
CA LEU A 3 -60.09 -23.00 -35.08
C LEU A 3 -60.12 -21.76 -35.97
N SER A 4 -60.43 -20.62 -35.39
CA SER A 4 -60.34 -19.32 -36.07
C SER A 4 -58.92 -19.00 -36.42
N ASN A 5 -58.67 -18.37 -37.57
CA ASN A 5 -57.37 -17.81 -37.91
C ASN A 5 -56.94 -16.64 -36.98
N MET A 6 -57.83 -16.08 -36.19
CA MET A 6 -57.60 -15.01 -35.25
C MET A 6 -57.54 -15.58 -33.84
N GLN A 7 -56.35 -15.76 -33.32
CA GLN A 7 -56.08 -16.24 -31.98
C GLN A 7 -55.32 -15.16 -31.18
N TYR A 8 -55.75 -14.91 -29.96
CA TYR A 8 -55.07 -13.98 -29.06
C TYR A 8 -55.29 -14.38 -27.60
N HIS A 9 -54.29 -14.13 -26.75
CA HIS A 9 -54.36 -14.30 -25.30
C HIS A 9 -53.72 -13.11 -24.63
N ILE A 10 -54.39 -12.52 -23.67
CA ILE A 10 -53.86 -11.51 -22.76
C ILE A 10 -54.04 -12.05 -21.35
N GLY A 11 -52.96 -12.16 -20.60
CA GLY A 11 -52.99 -12.75 -19.27
C GLY A 11 -51.97 -12.14 -18.33
N LEU A 12 -52.16 -12.40 -17.04
CA LEU A 12 -51.26 -12.09 -15.97
C LEU A 12 -50.87 -13.38 -15.25
N ASP A 13 -49.57 -13.63 -15.13
CA ASP A 13 -49.00 -14.73 -14.38
C ASP A 13 -48.33 -14.20 -13.13
N LEU A 14 -48.70 -14.73 -11.97
CA LEU A 14 -48.12 -14.47 -10.66
C LEU A 14 -47.45 -15.74 -10.16
N GLU A 15 -46.20 -15.67 -9.80
CA GLU A 15 -45.50 -16.76 -9.12
C GLU A 15 -44.83 -16.23 -7.84
N GLN A 16 -45.12 -16.89 -6.71
CA GLN A 16 -44.52 -16.64 -5.44
C GLN A 16 -43.78 -17.87 -4.96
N VAL A 17 -42.44 -17.78 -4.90
CA VAL A 17 -41.63 -18.85 -4.31
C VAL A 17 -41.77 -18.80 -2.79
N LEU A 18 -42.26 -19.92 -2.20
CA LEU A 18 -42.41 -20.10 -0.76
C LEU A 18 -41.16 -20.71 -0.14
N PHE A 19 -40.56 -21.68 -0.83
CA PHE A 19 -39.35 -22.36 -0.36
C PHE A 19 -38.48 -22.76 -1.56
N GLU A 20 -37.20 -22.41 -1.51
CA GLU A 20 -36.19 -22.75 -2.53
C GLU A 20 -34.92 -23.31 -1.88
N GLY A 21 -35.06 -24.30 -1.00
CA GLY A 21 -33.89 -24.97 -0.38
C GLY A 21 -32.97 -24.02 0.42
N ALA A 22 -33.49 -22.97 1.04
CA ALA A 22 -32.77 -21.94 1.74
C ALA A 22 -31.76 -21.13 0.86
N LYS A 23 -31.90 -21.20 -0.47
CA LYS A 23 -31.05 -20.53 -1.43
C LYS A 23 -30.97 -19.01 -1.19
N MET A 24 -32.12 -18.37 -0.90
CA MET A 24 -32.18 -16.94 -0.60
C MET A 24 -31.37 -16.58 0.66
N PHE A 25 -31.44 -17.41 1.70
CA PHE A 25 -30.67 -17.19 2.92
C PHE A 25 -29.16 -17.32 2.65
N TYR A 26 -28.70 -18.40 2.02
CA TYR A 26 -27.31 -18.62 1.70
C TYR A 26 -26.78 -17.59 0.69
N GLY A 27 -27.61 -17.19 -0.28
CA GLY A 27 -27.29 -16.14 -1.25
C GLY A 27 -27.04 -14.80 -0.58
N ARG A 28 -27.88 -14.43 0.40
CA ARG A 28 -27.67 -13.19 1.17
C ARG A 28 -26.38 -13.23 1.99
N GLN A 29 -26.08 -14.36 2.63
CA GLN A 29 -24.82 -14.50 3.38
C GLN A 29 -23.60 -14.44 2.46
N TYR A 30 -23.65 -15.10 1.33
CA TYR A 30 -22.59 -15.05 0.31
C TYR A 30 -22.37 -13.61 -0.20
N ALA A 31 -23.45 -12.89 -0.52
CA ALA A 31 -23.38 -11.50 -0.97
C ALA A 31 -22.78 -10.56 0.11
N ARG A 32 -23.11 -10.79 1.38
CA ARG A 32 -22.47 -10.04 2.49
C ARG A 32 -20.97 -10.27 2.52
N LEU A 33 -20.53 -11.52 2.45
CA LEU A 33 -19.08 -11.83 2.45
C LEU A 33 -18.37 -11.28 1.20
N GLN A 34 -19.05 -11.19 0.05
CA GLN A 34 -18.50 -10.50 -1.12
C GLN A 34 -18.33 -8.99 -0.86
N ASN A 35 -19.33 -8.36 -0.23
CA ASN A 35 -19.20 -6.95 0.16
C ASN A 35 -18.06 -6.73 1.15
N ASP A 36 -17.92 -7.58 2.18
CA ASP A 36 -16.81 -7.50 3.13
C ASP A 36 -15.45 -7.68 2.42
N ALA A 37 -15.37 -8.55 1.42
CA ALA A 37 -14.15 -8.71 0.62
C ALA A 37 -13.78 -7.45 -0.17
N GLU A 38 -14.77 -6.71 -0.69
CA GLU A 38 -14.51 -5.41 -1.35
C GLU A 38 -14.06 -4.35 -0.35
N ILE A 39 -14.60 -4.33 0.88
CA ILE A 39 -14.14 -3.46 1.96
C ILE A 39 -12.67 -3.75 2.27
N TYR A 40 -12.28 -5.02 2.44
CA TYR A 40 -10.88 -5.39 2.69
C TYR A 40 -9.94 -4.96 1.56
N LYS A 41 -10.36 -5.01 0.30
CA LYS A 41 -9.57 -4.49 -0.83
C LYS A 41 -9.35 -2.99 -0.73
N ILE A 42 -10.39 -2.24 -0.34
CA ILE A 42 -10.29 -0.80 -0.11
C ILE A 42 -9.27 -0.52 1.02
N ASP A 43 -9.38 -1.23 2.13
CA ASP A 43 -8.47 -1.07 3.27
C ASP A 43 -7.02 -1.41 2.90
N LEU A 44 -6.79 -2.44 2.07
CA LEU A 44 -5.45 -2.72 1.52
C LEU A 44 -4.93 -1.57 0.67
N SER A 45 -5.76 -1.02 -0.21
CA SER A 45 -5.37 0.14 -1.05
C SER A 45 -5.05 1.36 -0.19
N ILE A 46 -5.81 1.60 0.89
CA ILE A 46 -5.50 2.67 1.86
C ILE A 46 -4.14 2.42 2.53
N ASN A 47 -3.82 1.19 2.91
CA ASN A 47 -2.52 0.88 3.51
C ASN A 47 -1.36 1.05 2.51
N GLU A 48 -1.56 0.77 1.23
CA GLU A 48 -0.60 1.07 0.17
C GLU A 48 -0.36 2.58 0.03
N ILE A 49 -1.44 3.38 0.03
CA ILE A 49 -1.33 4.84 0.00
C ILE A 49 -0.58 5.37 1.23
N LYS A 50 -0.91 4.89 2.43
CA LYS A 50 -0.18 5.25 3.66
C LYS A 50 1.32 4.93 3.54
N SER A 51 1.67 3.75 3.04
CA SER A 51 3.06 3.34 2.85
C SER A 51 3.80 4.26 1.86
N ASN A 52 3.13 4.66 0.78
CA ASN A 52 3.67 5.59 -0.21
C ASN A 52 3.88 6.99 0.39
N VAL A 53 2.91 7.50 1.16
CA VAL A 53 3.02 8.80 1.87
C VAL A 53 4.18 8.76 2.85
N ILE A 54 4.31 7.70 3.66
CA ILE A 54 5.43 7.52 4.60
C ILE A 54 6.76 7.51 3.85
N SER A 55 6.86 6.79 2.74
CA SER A 55 8.09 6.73 1.94
C SER A 55 8.48 8.10 1.37
N LEU A 56 7.52 8.86 0.83
CA LEU A 56 7.76 10.21 0.34
C LEU A 56 8.14 11.17 1.48
N TYR A 57 7.46 11.09 2.61
CA TYR A 57 7.76 11.89 3.79
C TYR A 57 9.18 11.65 4.29
N LEU A 58 9.61 10.41 4.42
CA LEU A 58 10.96 10.07 4.83
C LEU A 58 12.01 10.51 3.80
N ASN A 59 11.70 10.44 2.50
CA ASN A 59 12.57 11.00 1.46
C ASN A 59 12.67 12.53 1.56
N LEU A 60 11.60 13.23 1.93
CA LEU A 60 11.62 14.67 2.18
C LEU A 60 12.57 15.01 3.32
N LEU A 61 12.48 14.28 4.44
CA LEU A 61 13.39 14.47 5.58
C LEU A 61 14.86 14.25 5.20
N ILE A 62 15.17 13.29 4.33
CA ILE A 62 16.52 13.09 3.80
C ILE A 62 16.98 14.35 3.07
N VAL A 63 16.15 14.87 2.15
CA VAL A 63 16.49 16.06 1.36
C VAL A 63 16.67 17.27 2.25
N GLU A 64 15.82 17.50 3.25
CA GLU A 64 15.94 18.60 4.19
C GLU A 64 17.23 18.50 5.03
N LYS A 65 17.58 17.31 5.49
CA LYS A 65 18.86 17.11 6.20
C LYS A 65 20.08 17.31 5.30
N GLN A 66 20.00 16.92 4.03
CA GLN A 66 21.06 17.20 3.06
C GLN A 66 21.21 18.70 2.79
N MET A 67 20.11 19.43 2.66
CA MET A 67 20.13 20.90 2.51
C MET A 67 20.78 21.57 3.73
N GLU A 68 20.35 21.21 4.94
CA GLU A 68 20.92 21.72 6.20
C GLU A 68 22.44 21.50 6.29
N ILE A 69 22.92 20.30 5.91
CA ILE A 69 24.36 19.99 5.89
C ILE A 69 25.09 20.88 4.87
N ILE A 70 24.55 21.01 3.65
CA ILE A 70 25.18 21.82 2.61
C ILE A 70 25.22 23.29 3.00
N GLU A 71 24.17 23.85 3.59
CA GLU A 71 24.12 25.23 4.08
C GLU A 71 25.19 25.49 5.15
N ASN A 72 25.34 24.58 6.11
CA ASN A 72 26.36 24.68 7.16
C ASN A 72 27.78 24.60 6.56
N VAL A 73 28.00 23.72 5.59
CA VAL A 73 29.27 23.56 4.89
C VAL A 73 29.59 24.82 4.06
N GLN A 74 28.59 25.34 3.33
CA GLN A 74 28.76 26.57 2.53
C GLN A 74 29.15 27.77 3.40
N SER A 75 28.50 27.95 4.55
CA SER A 75 28.89 29.00 5.52
C SER A 75 30.34 28.85 5.95
N THR A 76 30.80 27.62 6.21
CA THR A 76 32.21 27.35 6.58
C THR A 76 33.17 27.68 5.44
N PHE A 77 32.80 27.38 4.20
CA PHE A 77 33.62 27.74 3.03
C PHE A 77 33.68 29.26 2.79
N ASP A 78 32.57 29.96 2.99
CA ASP A 78 32.52 31.44 2.87
C ASP A 78 33.45 32.11 3.89
N ASP A 79 33.45 31.64 5.13
CA ASP A 79 34.36 32.11 6.15
C ASP A 79 35.84 31.86 5.77
N GLN A 80 36.14 30.67 5.26
CA GLN A 80 37.48 30.29 4.81
C GLN A 80 37.93 31.12 3.60
N ILE A 81 37.04 31.34 2.62
CA ILE A 81 37.28 32.19 1.46
C ILE A 81 37.62 33.63 1.89
N ASN A 82 36.88 34.17 2.87
CA ASN A 82 37.15 35.51 3.39
C ASN A 82 38.51 35.62 4.06
N GLN A 83 38.93 34.63 4.83
CA GLN A 83 40.27 34.55 5.41
C GLN A 83 41.37 34.49 4.33
N LEU A 84 41.19 33.63 3.32
CA LEU A 84 42.13 33.48 2.21
C LEU A 84 42.22 34.73 1.33
N LYS A 85 41.18 35.54 1.19
CA LYS A 85 41.20 36.83 0.48
C LYS A 85 42.13 37.83 1.17
N VAL A 86 42.21 37.81 2.49
CA VAL A 86 43.16 38.65 3.23
C VAL A 86 44.62 38.19 2.99
N LEU A 87 44.86 36.87 3.12
CA LEU A 87 46.22 36.30 2.90
C LEU A 87 46.71 36.47 1.46
N LEU A 88 45.80 36.45 0.48
CA LEU A 88 46.13 36.74 -0.92
C LEU A 88 46.55 38.19 -1.09
N LYS A 89 45.88 39.16 -0.46
CA LYS A 89 46.24 40.57 -0.50
C LYS A 89 47.61 40.83 0.14
N GLU A 90 47.97 40.07 1.15
CA GLU A 90 49.27 40.11 1.81
C GLU A 90 50.37 39.35 1.04
N GLY A 91 50.03 38.69 -0.06
CA GLY A 91 50.98 37.91 -0.90
C GLY A 91 51.41 36.58 -0.27
N VAL A 92 50.69 36.08 0.74
CA VAL A 92 51.05 34.85 1.49
C VAL A 92 50.65 33.61 0.73
N ILE A 93 49.55 33.67 -0.07
CA ILE A 93 49.05 32.55 -0.84
C ILE A 93 48.89 32.87 -2.33
N PRO A 94 48.98 31.88 -3.24
CA PRO A 94 48.78 32.10 -4.65
C PRO A 94 47.25 32.18 -4.98
N GLN A 95 46.92 32.91 -6.07
CA GLN A 95 45.54 33.13 -6.54
C GLN A 95 44.76 31.81 -6.76
N ASN A 96 45.43 30.78 -7.26
CA ASN A 96 44.78 29.48 -7.55
C ASN A 96 44.19 28.79 -6.29
N THR A 97 44.76 29.03 -5.11
CA THR A 97 44.26 28.54 -3.82
C THR A 97 42.86 29.08 -3.54
N LEU A 98 42.67 30.39 -3.70
CA LEU A 98 41.35 31.03 -3.53
C LEU A 98 40.35 30.54 -4.60
N SER A 99 40.78 30.53 -5.87
CA SER A 99 39.91 30.11 -6.98
C SER A 99 39.39 28.68 -6.84
N GLN A 100 40.17 27.76 -6.26
CA GLN A 100 39.73 26.38 -5.99
C GLN A 100 38.61 26.33 -4.95
N LEU A 101 38.69 27.10 -3.86
CA LEU A 101 37.63 27.16 -2.87
C LEU A 101 36.38 27.84 -3.41
N GLU A 102 36.51 28.93 -4.18
CA GLU A 102 35.38 29.61 -4.81
C GLU A 102 34.67 28.67 -5.80
N LEU A 103 35.38 27.84 -6.58
CA LEU A 103 34.82 26.86 -7.46
C LEU A 103 34.01 25.80 -6.67
N GLU A 104 34.54 25.33 -5.54
CA GLU A 104 33.86 24.31 -4.73
C GLU A 104 32.60 24.89 -4.07
N ALA A 105 32.64 26.16 -3.58
CA ALA A 105 31.44 26.85 -3.10
C ALA A 105 30.35 26.98 -4.16
N LEU A 106 30.69 27.26 -5.45
CA LEU A 106 29.75 27.28 -6.54
C LEU A 106 29.12 25.90 -6.83
N LYS A 107 29.90 24.84 -6.75
CA LYS A 107 29.36 23.47 -6.87
C LYS A 107 28.40 23.12 -5.74
N MET A 108 28.69 23.51 -4.52
CA MET A 108 27.79 23.33 -3.37
C MET A 108 26.48 24.10 -3.57
N GLN A 109 26.56 25.33 -4.07
CA GLN A 109 25.34 26.08 -4.41
C GLN A 109 24.52 25.43 -5.51
N GLN A 110 25.17 24.88 -6.55
CA GLN A 110 24.48 24.10 -7.57
C GLN A 110 23.75 22.89 -6.96
N ASN A 111 24.43 22.12 -6.11
CA ASN A 111 23.86 20.96 -5.43
C ASN A 111 22.69 21.36 -4.51
N HIS A 112 22.83 22.47 -3.77
CA HIS A 112 21.75 23.03 -2.96
C HIS A 112 20.50 23.33 -3.81
N ASN A 113 20.65 23.99 -4.97
CA ASN A 113 19.55 24.30 -5.86
C ASN A 113 18.85 23.04 -6.42
N GLU A 114 19.60 21.97 -6.70
CA GLU A 114 19.05 20.69 -7.10
C GLU A 114 18.22 20.06 -5.97
N LEU A 115 18.68 20.17 -4.72
CA LEU A 115 17.93 19.68 -3.55
C LEU A 115 16.66 20.51 -3.30
N VAL A 116 16.70 21.83 -3.49
CA VAL A 116 15.49 22.69 -3.42
C VAL A 116 14.43 22.21 -4.42
N SER A 117 14.80 22.01 -5.68
CA SER A 117 13.89 21.53 -6.71
C SER A 117 13.34 20.13 -6.38
N ARG A 118 14.18 19.26 -5.83
CA ARG A 118 13.75 17.93 -5.39
C ARG A 118 12.79 18.00 -4.21
N ARG A 119 13.03 18.87 -3.24
CA ARG A 119 12.13 19.15 -2.10
C ARG A 119 10.76 19.59 -2.59
N GLU A 120 10.71 20.57 -3.48
CA GLU A 120 9.46 21.08 -4.07
C GLU A 120 8.67 19.97 -4.80
N SER A 121 9.34 19.13 -5.56
CA SER A 121 8.73 17.99 -6.24
C SER A 121 8.11 16.98 -5.26
N ILE A 122 8.80 16.68 -4.16
CA ILE A 122 8.28 15.75 -3.14
C ILE A 122 7.09 16.36 -2.41
N ILE A 123 7.15 17.65 -2.03
CA ILE A 123 6.04 18.37 -1.39
C ILE A 123 4.81 18.40 -2.31
N SER A 124 5.00 18.69 -3.60
CA SER A 124 3.91 18.63 -4.58
C SER A 124 3.26 17.25 -4.64
N SER A 125 4.08 16.18 -4.65
CA SER A 125 3.58 14.80 -4.66
C SER A 125 2.82 14.46 -3.38
N LEU A 126 3.31 14.87 -2.22
CA LEU A 126 2.64 14.70 -0.92
C LEU A 126 1.31 15.49 -0.88
N SER A 127 1.31 16.72 -1.39
CA SER A 127 0.09 17.56 -1.46
C SER A 127 -1.00 16.90 -2.32
N ILE A 128 -0.64 16.32 -3.45
CA ILE A 128 -1.57 15.57 -4.32
C ILE A 128 -2.12 14.34 -3.60
N LEU A 129 -1.27 13.56 -2.92
CA LEU A 129 -1.69 12.32 -2.24
C LEU A 129 -2.55 12.58 -1.00
N THR A 130 -2.28 13.67 -0.28
CA THR A 130 -2.99 14.01 0.96
C THR A 130 -4.21 14.89 0.72
N GLY A 131 -4.30 15.54 -0.44
CA GLY A 131 -5.33 16.53 -0.75
C GLY A 131 -5.18 17.86 0.00
N HIS A 132 -4.02 18.11 0.64
CA HIS A 132 -3.72 19.33 1.39
C HIS A 132 -2.53 20.07 0.76
N ASP A 133 -2.59 21.41 0.78
CA ASP A 133 -1.43 22.22 0.40
C ASP A 133 -0.38 22.18 1.52
N LEU A 134 0.77 21.61 1.21
CA LEU A 134 1.89 21.46 2.14
C LEU A 134 3.06 22.42 1.84
N SER A 135 2.88 23.41 0.96
CA SER A 135 3.95 24.31 0.50
C SER A 135 4.63 25.09 1.65
N HIS A 136 3.87 25.37 2.71
CA HIS A 136 4.33 26.11 3.89
C HIS A 136 4.36 25.27 5.17
N ALA A 137 4.26 23.95 5.05
CA ALA A 137 4.29 23.05 6.21
C ALA A 137 5.72 22.88 6.74
N GLU A 138 5.84 22.81 8.07
CA GLU A 138 7.06 22.37 8.74
C GLU A 138 7.00 20.86 8.94
N PHE A 139 8.13 20.19 8.72
CA PHE A 139 8.22 18.74 8.76
C PHE A 139 9.10 18.29 9.91
N GLU A 140 8.54 17.52 10.83
CA GLU A 140 9.23 17.00 12.00
C GLU A 140 9.63 15.54 11.81
N VAL A 141 10.70 15.11 12.49
CA VAL A 141 11.07 13.69 12.52
C VAL A 141 10.07 12.94 13.40
N PRO A 142 9.27 12.02 12.83
CA PRO A 142 8.24 11.34 13.59
C PRO A 142 8.85 10.32 14.56
N THR A 143 8.20 10.16 15.71
CA THR A 143 8.55 9.11 16.68
C THR A 143 7.79 7.82 16.34
N VAL A 144 8.51 6.72 16.23
CA VAL A 144 7.91 5.40 15.98
C VAL A 144 7.72 4.67 17.30
N ARG A 145 6.53 4.12 17.50
CA ARG A 145 6.25 3.22 18.63
C ARG A 145 7.12 1.97 18.51
N GLU A 146 7.82 1.63 19.57
CA GLU A 146 8.56 0.37 19.63
C GLU A 146 7.58 -0.81 19.65
N THR A 147 7.74 -1.70 18.69
CA THR A 147 6.90 -2.90 18.54
C THR A 147 7.71 -4.14 18.86
N SER A 148 7.27 -4.90 19.85
CA SER A 148 7.92 -6.18 20.20
C SER A 148 7.81 -7.20 19.07
N ALA A 149 8.87 -7.96 18.83
CA ALA A 149 8.85 -9.09 17.89
C ALA A 149 7.77 -10.13 18.21
N ALA A 150 7.37 -10.24 19.48
CA ALA A 150 6.39 -11.22 19.97
C ALA A 150 4.92 -10.82 19.70
N GLU A 151 4.63 -9.59 19.27
CA GLU A 151 3.25 -9.18 18.95
C GLU A 151 2.75 -9.89 17.68
N PRO A 152 1.53 -10.50 17.72
CA PRO A 152 0.97 -11.19 16.58
C PRO A 152 0.71 -10.20 15.43
N SER A 153 0.89 -10.68 14.21
CA SER A 153 0.54 -9.90 13.02
C SER A 153 -0.99 -9.73 12.92
N GLN A 154 -1.43 -8.49 12.70
CA GLN A 154 -2.83 -8.11 12.50
C GLN A 154 -3.13 -7.78 11.04
N ARG A 155 -2.38 -8.36 10.11
CA ARG A 155 -2.52 -8.07 8.68
C ARG A 155 -3.91 -8.44 8.16
N LEU A 156 -4.46 -7.53 7.36
CA LEU A 156 -5.77 -7.67 6.71
C LEU A 156 -5.86 -8.91 5.81
N GLU A 157 -4.74 -9.36 5.26
CA GLU A 157 -4.70 -10.53 4.38
C GLU A 157 -5.17 -11.80 5.10
N PHE A 158 -4.96 -11.94 6.42
CA PHE A 158 -5.51 -13.06 7.18
C PHE A 158 -7.05 -13.01 7.23
N ALA A 159 -7.63 -11.83 7.41
CA ALA A 159 -9.08 -11.65 7.35
C ALA A 159 -9.64 -11.95 5.96
N ILE A 160 -8.89 -11.66 4.90
CA ILE A 160 -9.24 -11.99 3.51
C ILE A 160 -9.27 -13.51 3.31
N PHE A 161 -8.25 -14.25 3.77
CA PHE A 161 -8.23 -15.72 3.69
C PHE A 161 -9.42 -16.33 4.43
N GLU A 162 -9.72 -15.87 5.64
CA GLU A 162 -10.87 -16.32 6.41
C GLU A 162 -12.20 -16.02 5.69
N ASN A 163 -12.36 -14.82 5.14
CA ASN A 163 -13.53 -14.41 4.38
C ASN A 163 -13.72 -15.30 3.14
N GLN A 164 -12.67 -15.53 2.36
CA GLN A 164 -12.70 -16.40 1.18
C GLN A 164 -13.07 -17.85 1.55
N SER A 165 -12.54 -18.37 2.66
CA SER A 165 -12.92 -19.69 3.16
C SER A 165 -14.43 -19.77 3.48
N LYS A 166 -14.98 -18.75 4.15
CA LYS A 166 -16.41 -18.63 4.44
C LYS A 166 -17.24 -18.51 3.16
N GLN A 167 -16.78 -17.74 2.17
CA GLN A 167 -17.46 -17.65 0.87
C GLN A 167 -17.57 -19.02 0.20
N MET A 168 -16.50 -19.83 0.20
CA MET A 168 -16.52 -21.20 -0.33
C MET A 168 -17.54 -22.10 0.40
N ASP A 169 -17.68 -21.94 1.73
CA ASP A 169 -18.67 -22.68 2.50
C ASP A 169 -20.11 -22.32 2.10
N PHE A 170 -20.41 -21.04 1.92
CA PHE A 170 -21.73 -20.61 1.46
C PHE A 170 -21.97 -20.96 -0.01
N GLN A 171 -20.96 -20.92 -0.86
CA GLN A 171 -21.04 -21.39 -2.23
C GLN A 171 -21.40 -22.87 -2.29
N ARG A 172 -20.80 -23.71 -1.44
CA ARG A 172 -21.17 -25.12 -1.28
C ARG A 172 -22.62 -25.27 -0.87
N LYS A 173 -23.11 -24.54 0.13
CA LYS A 173 -24.48 -24.54 0.59
C LYS A 173 -25.47 -24.10 -0.51
N LEU A 174 -25.09 -23.09 -1.31
CA LEU A 174 -25.88 -22.65 -2.46
C LEU A 174 -26.01 -23.75 -3.53
N HIS A 175 -24.93 -24.46 -3.82
CA HIS A 175 -24.98 -25.58 -4.74
C HIS A 175 -25.86 -26.73 -4.20
N LEU A 176 -25.73 -27.04 -2.90
CA LEU A 176 -26.57 -28.04 -2.24
C LEU A 176 -28.07 -27.65 -2.27
N SER A 177 -28.39 -26.34 -2.13
CA SER A 177 -29.76 -25.87 -2.15
C SER A 177 -30.49 -26.14 -3.50
N ASN A 178 -29.74 -26.26 -4.59
CA ASN A 178 -30.32 -26.59 -5.90
C ASN A 178 -30.88 -28.03 -5.95
N SER A 179 -30.37 -28.93 -5.11
CA SER A 179 -30.86 -30.33 -5.00
C SER A 179 -31.98 -30.49 -3.98
N LEU A 180 -32.41 -29.43 -3.30
CA LEU A 180 -33.52 -29.46 -2.36
C LEU A 180 -34.86 -29.20 -3.07
N PRO A 181 -35.96 -29.70 -2.52
CA PRO A 181 -37.30 -29.40 -3.04
C PRO A 181 -37.59 -27.92 -3.10
N LYS A 182 -38.32 -27.49 -4.13
CA LYS A 182 -38.78 -26.10 -4.30
C LYS A 182 -40.30 -26.08 -4.28
N LEU A 183 -40.86 -25.13 -3.55
CA LEU A 183 -42.29 -24.93 -3.40
C LEU A 183 -42.64 -23.51 -3.83
N SER A 184 -43.55 -23.39 -4.81
CA SER A 184 -44.08 -22.09 -5.23
C SER A 184 -45.61 -22.12 -5.33
N LEU A 185 -46.20 -20.96 -5.08
CA LEU A 185 -47.59 -20.68 -5.43
C LEU A 185 -47.60 -20.03 -6.81
N PHE A 186 -48.57 -20.39 -7.60
CA PHE A 186 -48.83 -19.71 -8.87
C PHE A 186 -50.29 -19.34 -9.01
N ALA A 187 -50.56 -18.26 -9.69
CA ALA A 187 -51.89 -17.86 -10.14
C ALA A 187 -51.74 -17.25 -11.53
N THR A 188 -52.50 -17.73 -12.46
CA THR A 188 -52.61 -17.20 -13.80
C THR A 188 -54.05 -16.87 -14.12
N GLY A 189 -54.27 -15.77 -14.79
CA GLY A 189 -55.58 -15.36 -15.24
C GLY A 189 -55.49 -14.54 -16.50
N GLY A 190 -56.47 -14.66 -17.35
CA GLY A 190 -56.45 -13.95 -18.62
C GLY A 190 -57.73 -14.04 -19.40
N TYR A 191 -57.72 -13.42 -20.59
CA TYR A 191 -58.81 -13.42 -21.57
C TYR A 191 -58.22 -13.74 -22.93
N GLY A 192 -58.83 -14.70 -23.64
CA GLY A 192 -58.31 -15.13 -24.92
C GLY A 192 -59.28 -15.87 -25.81
N ARG A 193 -58.87 -16.07 -27.06
CA ARG A 193 -59.58 -16.84 -28.08
C ARG A 193 -58.58 -17.75 -28.78
N PRO A 194 -58.82 -19.08 -28.87
CA PRO A 194 -59.97 -19.87 -28.29
C PRO A 194 -59.90 -19.83 -26.75
N ASP A 195 -60.92 -20.40 -26.09
CA ASP A 195 -60.90 -20.57 -24.64
C ASP A 195 -59.67 -21.39 -24.21
N TYR A 196 -59.22 -21.24 -22.99
CA TYR A 196 -57.97 -21.85 -22.47
C TYR A 196 -57.90 -23.38 -22.64
N GLN A 197 -59.08 -24.02 -22.64
CA GLN A 197 -59.19 -25.47 -22.80
C GLN A 197 -59.45 -25.93 -24.26
N PHE A 198 -59.48 -24.98 -25.21
CA PHE A 198 -59.74 -25.24 -26.65
C PHE A 198 -61.08 -25.94 -26.97
N TYR A 199 -62.07 -25.93 -26.04
CA TYR A 199 -63.38 -26.50 -26.27
C TYR A 199 -64.23 -25.61 -27.16
N PHE A 200 -64.15 -24.30 -27.03
CA PHE A 200 -64.94 -23.35 -27.77
C PHE A 200 -64.10 -22.32 -28.49
N ASN A 201 -64.39 -22.03 -29.73
CA ASN A 201 -63.75 -21.03 -30.53
C ASN A 201 -64.34 -19.61 -30.26
N ARG A 202 -64.50 -19.24 -29.01
CA ARG A 202 -64.99 -17.92 -28.55
C ARG A 202 -64.03 -17.34 -27.56
N PRO A 203 -63.97 -16.01 -27.42
CA PRO A 203 -63.23 -15.40 -26.34
C PRO A 203 -63.84 -15.70 -24.98
N ASP A 204 -62.99 -16.04 -23.97
CA ASP A 204 -63.45 -16.30 -22.62
C ASP A 204 -62.41 -15.99 -21.59
N TRP A 205 -62.85 -15.80 -20.35
CA TRP A 205 -61.97 -15.61 -19.22
C TRP A 205 -61.51 -16.94 -18.68
N TYR A 206 -60.23 -16.98 -18.25
CA TYR A 206 -59.70 -18.12 -17.54
C TYR A 206 -58.93 -17.68 -16.31
N TYR A 207 -58.91 -18.52 -15.31
CA TYR A 207 -58.04 -18.37 -14.14
C TYR A 207 -57.65 -19.76 -13.63
N MET A 208 -56.46 -19.86 -13.09
CA MET A 208 -55.93 -21.04 -12.48
C MET A 208 -54.99 -20.62 -11.34
N ALA A 209 -55.11 -21.30 -10.20
CA ALA A 209 -54.19 -21.09 -9.08
C ALA A 209 -53.85 -22.47 -8.49
N GLY A 210 -52.62 -22.57 -8.01
CA GLY A 210 -52.18 -23.82 -7.44
C GLY A 210 -50.81 -23.73 -6.76
N VAL A 211 -50.34 -24.91 -6.35
CA VAL A 211 -49.05 -25.11 -5.72
C VAL A 211 -48.19 -25.95 -6.64
N ASN A 212 -46.97 -25.49 -6.88
CA ASN A 212 -45.99 -26.23 -7.67
C ASN A 212 -44.89 -26.74 -6.73
N LEU A 213 -44.77 -28.07 -6.59
CA LEU A 213 -43.68 -28.74 -5.87
C LEU A 213 -42.72 -29.38 -6.90
N ARG A 214 -41.49 -28.88 -6.94
CA ARG A 214 -40.43 -29.42 -7.81
C ARG A 214 -39.37 -30.12 -6.99
N ILE A 215 -39.14 -31.39 -7.22
CA ILE A 215 -38.13 -32.21 -6.54
C ILE A 215 -37.15 -32.71 -7.60
N PRO A 216 -35.85 -32.22 -7.57
CA PRO A 216 -34.84 -32.72 -8.49
C PRO A 216 -34.35 -34.09 -8.04
N LEU A 217 -34.60 -35.14 -8.82
CA LEU A 217 -34.31 -36.54 -8.45
C LEU A 217 -32.88 -36.99 -8.80
N ILE A 218 -32.22 -36.33 -9.75
CA ILE A 218 -30.91 -36.76 -10.31
C ILE A 218 -29.74 -35.81 -9.99
N ASP A 219 -29.99 -34.63 -9.45
CA ASP A 219 -28.98 -33.59 -9.23
C ASP A 219 -27.99 -33.87 -8.09
N TRP A 220 -28.23 -34.86 -7.25
CA TRP A 220 -27.36 -35.13 -6.09
C TRP A 220 -25.98 -35.64 -6.48
N ALA A 221 -25.85 -36.41 -7.59
CA ALA A 221 -24.56 -36.85 -8.10
C ALA A 221 -23.69 -35.67 -8.58
N ARG A 222 -24.30 -34.64 -9.17
CA ARG A 222 -23.65 -33.40 -9.58
C ARG A 222 -23.21 -32.57 -8.39
N THR A 223 -23.99 -32.50 -7.33
CA THR A 223 -23.67 -31.77 -6.10
C THR A 223 -22.51 -32.37 -5.33
N THR A 224 -22.33 -33.68 -5.33
CA THR A 224 -21.18 -34.34 -4.74
C THR A 224 -19.87 -33.99 -5.47
N GLY A 225 -19.91 -33.90 -6.80
CA GLY A 225 -18.76 -33.47 -7.62
C GLY A 225 -18.34 -32.04 -7.33
N VAL A 226 -19.29 -31.10 -7.28
CA VAL A 226 -19.05 -29.69 -6.93
C VAL A 226 -18.49 -29.57 -5.50
N GLY A 227 -19.01 -30.34 -4.54
CA GLY A 227 -18.50 -30.39 -3.18
C GLY A 227 -17.00 -30.72 -3.12
N LYS A 228 -16.57 -31.76 -3.84
CA LYS A 228 -15.16 -32.14 -3.93
C LYS A 228 -14.28 -31.04 -4.54
N VAL A 229 -14.74 -30.35 -5.56
CA VAL A 229 -14.01 -29.20 -6.17
C VAL A 229 -13.82 -28.11 -5.13
N ILE A 230 -14.85 -27.76 -4.38
CA ILE A 230 -14.78 -26.74 -3.33
C ILE A 230 -13.82 -27.17 -2.21
N ASP A 231 -13.83 -28.44 -1.80
CA ASP A 231 -12.89 -28.97 -0.78
C ASP A 231 -11.44 -28.87 -1.25
N ILE A 232 -11.16 -29.13 -2.53
CA ILE A 232 -9.83 -28.92 -3.14
C ILE A 232 -9.46 -27.44 -3.14
N GLN A 233 -10.38 -26.55 -3.57
CA GLN A 233 -10.15 -25.11 -3.56
C GLN A 233 -9.85 -24.58 -2.14
N LYS A 234 -10.57 -25.06 -1.12
CA LYS A 234 -10.27 -24.74 0.29
C LYS A 234 -8.89 -25.24 0.73
N SER A 235 -8.47 -26.41 0.27
CA SER A 235 -7.13 -26.93 0.57
C SER A 235 -6.04 -26.07 -0.08
N ILE A 236 -6.27 -25.61 -1.32
CA ILE A 236 -5.37 -24.64 -2.00
C ILE A 236 -5.30 -23.32 -1.23
N LEU A 237 -6.46 -22.77 -0.85
CA LEU A 237 -6.55 -21.53 -0.09
C LEU A 237 -5.79 -21.63 1.24
N LYS A 238 -5.95 -22.74 1.95
CA LYS A 238 -5.22 -22.99 3.20
C LYS A 238 -3.71 -23.07 2.99
N SER A 239 -3.26 -23.70 1.91
CA SER A 239 -1.83 -23.75 1.57
C SER A 239 -1.30 -22.34 1.23
N GLN A 240 -2.08 -21.51 0.56
CA GLN A 240 -1.73 -20.11 0.28
C GLN A 240 -1.65 -19.27 1.57
N GLU A 241 -2.57 -19.47 2.52
CA GLU A 241 -2.54 -18.82 3.82
C GLU A 241 -1.30 -19.22 4.62
N GLU A 242 -0.96 -20.53 4.66
CA GLU A 242 0.25 -21.03 5.32
C GLU A 242 1.53 -20.48 4.68
N ASP A 243 1.59 -20.40 3.36
CA ASP A 243 2.71 -19.81 2.63
C ASP A 243 2.85 -18.31 2.93
N PHE A 244 1.74 -17.58 2.87
CA PHE A 244 1.71 -16.16 3.23
C PHE A 244 2.19 -15.94 4.67
N LYS A 245 1.74 -16.76 5.63
CA LYS A 245 2.18 -16.70 7.02
C LYS A 245 3.68 -16.89 7.17
N LYS A 246 4.25 -17.88 6.48
CA LYS A 246 5.70 -18.14 6.50
C LYS A 246 6.48 -16.99 5.85
N SER A 247 6.05 -16.53 4.69
CA SER A 247 6.66 -15.41 3.97
C SER A 247 6.64 -14.14 4.80
N ASN A 248 5.52 -13.85 5.47
CA ASN A 248 5.41 -12.70 6.36
C ASN A 248 6.33 -12.83 7.59
N GLN A 249 6.47 -14.02 8.17
CA GLN A 249 7.41 -14.27 9.27
C GLN A 249 8.87 -14.05 8.84
N ILE A 250 9.24 -14.52 7.64
CA ILE A 250 10.58 -14.30 7.08
C ILE A 250 10.80 -12.78 6.88
N ALA A 251 9.86 -12.07 6.27
CA ALA A 251 9.97 -10.63 6.04
C ALA A 251 10.11 -9.82 7.36
N ILE A 252 9.38 -10.21 8.41
CA ILE A 252 9.50 -9.60 9.74
C ILE A 252 10.91 -9.85 10.30
N GLN A 253 11.42 -11.09 10.21
CA GLN A 253 12.75 -11.42 10.72
C GLN A 253 13.86 -10.68 9.97
N ASP A 254 13.75 -10.59 8.65
CA ASP A 254 14.70 -9.85 7.80
C ASP A 254 14.69 -8.36 8.16
N LYS A 255 13.51 -7.79 8.42
CA LYS A 255 13.39 -6.39 8.82
C LYS A 255 13.97 -6.13 10.21
N LEU A 256 13.80 -7.03 11.15
CA LEU A 256 14.45 -6.96 12.48
C LEU A 256 15.98 -7.02 12.36
N ASN A 257 16.50 -7.89 11.50
CA ASN A 257 17.93 -7.99 11.23
C ASN A 257 18.47 -6.71 10.58
N GLU A 258 17.71 -6.11 9.66
CA GLU A 258 18.05 -4.82 9.04
C GLU A 258 18.12 -3.70 10.08
N ILE A 259 17.12 -3.58 10.95
CA ILE A 259 17.09 -2.60 12.05
C ILE A 259 18.35 -2.74 12.91
N ASN A 260 18.65 -3.94 13.40
CA ASN A 260 19.82 -4.21 14.23
C ASN A 260 21.15 -3.89 13.50
N ARG A 261 21.22 -4.16 12.19
CA ARG A 261 22.38 -3.78 11.36
C ARG A 261 22.56 -2.27 11.31
N ILE A 262 21.48 -1.52 11.03
CA ILE A 262 21.54 -0.06 10.90
C ILE A 262 21.89 0.58 12.25
N GLU A 263 21.34 0.10 13.36
CA GLU A 263 21.68 0.59 14.70
C GLU A 263 23.18 0.43 15.01
N LYS A 264 23.78 -0.69 14.62
CA LYS A 264 25.24 -0.88 14.75
C LYS A 264 26.03 0.06 13.84
N LEU A 265 25.56 0.32 12.61
CA LEU A 265 26.21 1.26 11.71
C LEU A 265 26.18 2.67 12.27
N LEU A 266 25.06 3.12 12.84
CA LEU A 266 24.92 4.47 13.43
C LEU A 266 25.91 4.73 14.57
N VAL A 267 26.27 3.72 15.34
CA VAL A 267 27.31 3.84 16.38
C VAL A 267 28.68 4.15 15.74
N LEU A 268 29.00 3.48 14.62
CA LEU A 268 30.25 3.72 13.89
C LEU A 268 30.22 5.05 13.15
N ASP A 269 29.11 5.41 12.53
CA ASP A 269 28.95 6.68 11.81
C ASP A 269 29.24 7.88 12.73
N LYS A 270 28.70 7.89 13.94
CA LYS A 270 29.00 8.93 14.94
C LYS A 270 30.49 9.03 15.21
N ALA A 271 31.17 7.91 15.45
CA ALA A 271 32.59 7.90 15.73
C ALA A 271 33.45 8.38 14.53
N ILE A 272 33.04 7.96 13.30
CA ILE A 272 33.68 8.36 12.03
C ILE A 272 33.50 9.87 11.81
N THR A 273 32.27 10.38 11.94
CA THR A 273 31.94 11.78 11.76
C THR A 273 32.70 12.67 12.75
N GLU A 274 32.82 12.27 14.02
CA GLU A 274 33.62 12.98 15.02
C GLU A 274 35.10 13.03 14.65
N LYS A 275 35.65 11.95 14.11
CA LYS A 275 37.03 11.91 13.66
C LYS A 275 37.24 12.82 12.46
N TYR A 276 36.38 12.79 11.46
CA TYR A 276 36.46 13.68 10.31
C TYR A 276 36.37 15.15 10.74
N ARG A 277 35.41 15.50 11.60
CA ARG A 277 35.25 16.86 12.14
C ARG A 277 36.55 17.36 12.82
N SER A 278 37.19 16.51 13.62
CA SER A 278 38.46 16.85 14.26
C SER A 278 39.59 17.06 13.24
N LEU A 279 39.67 16.20 12.21
CA LEU A 279 40.67 16.33 11.14
C LEU A 279 40.43 17.59 10.31
N THR A 280 39.19 17.90 9.94
CA THR A 280 38.85 19.07 9.13
C THR A 280 39.25 20.38 9.85
N ARG A 281 39.05 20.46 11.18
CA ARG A 281 39.52 21.60 11.98
C ARG A 281 41.06 21.74 11.89
N THR A 282 41.81 20.66 11.96
CA THR A 282 43.26 20.67 11.83
C THR A 282 43.68 21.11 10.43
N TYR A 283 43.04 20.59 9.38
CA TYR A 283 43.29 20.96 7.99
C TYR A 283 42.96 22.43 7.71
N SER A 284 41.85 22.95 8.28
CA SER A 284 41.52 24.36 8.18
C SER A 284 42.68 25.27 8.73
N SER A 285 43.18 24.94 9.91
CA SER A 285 44.34 25.67 10.50
C SER A 285 45.60 25.55 9.65
N GLN A 286 45.87 24.35 9.11
CA GLN A 286 47.03 24.12 8.25
C GLN A 286 46.94 24.85 6.91
N LEU A 287 45.75 25.00 6.34
CA LEU A 287 45.54 25.76 5.12
C LEU A 287 45.83 27.23 5.32
N VAL A 288 45.36 27.85 6.43
CA VAL A 288 45.61 29.24 6.77
C VAL A 288 47.12 29.49 6.97
N ASN A 289 47.84 28.53 7.57
CA ASN A 289 49.27 28.59 7.77
C ASN A 289 50.10 28.23 6.53
N GLY A 290 49.45 27.92 5.38
CA GLY A 290 50.11 27.58 4.10
C GLY A 290 50.86 26.23 4.11
N THR A 291 50.60 25.35 5.07
CA THR A 291 51.29 24.05 5.21
C THR A 291 50.65 22.91 4.41
N ILE A 292 49.44 23.11 3.90
CA ILE A 292 48.74 22.19 3.01
C ILE A 292 48.14 22.94 1.82
N THR A 293 47.74 22.21 0.78
CA THR A 293 47.07 22.79 -0.39
C THR A 293 45.57 22.95 -0.18
N ALA A 294 44.94 23.85 -0.96
CA ALA A 294 43.46 23.97 -0.98
C ALA A 294 42.78 22.63 -1.33
N ASN A 295 43.37 21.87 -2.25
CA ASN A 295 42.82 20.54 -2.63
C ASN A 295 42.81 19.55 -1.46
N ASP A 296 43.83 19.57 -0.61
CA ASP A 296 43.89 18.70 0.58
C ASP A 296 42.78 19.07 1.56
N TYR A 297 42.54 20.36 1.78
CA TYR A 297 41.43 20.85 2.64
C TYR A 297 40.08 20.52 2.05
N ILE A 298 39.83 20.80 0.77
CA ILE A 298 38.55 20.48 0.08
C ILE A 298 38.27 19.00 0.16
N ARG A 299 39.25 18.14 -0.12
CA ARG A 299 39.08 16.68 -0.02
C ARG A 299 38.66 16.27 1.41
N GLN A 300 39.38 16.77 2.43
CA GLN A 300 39.09 16.44 3.82
C GLN A 300 37.68 16.91 4.23
N HIS A 301 37.27 18.09 3.77
CA HIS A 301 35.96 18.66 4.06
C HIS A 301 34.83 17.86 3.36
N ASN A 302 35.05 17.41 2.12
CA ASN A 302 34.10 16.57 1.39
C ASN A 302 33.93 15.21 2.05
N GLU A 303 34.99 14.64 2.64
CA GLU A 303 34.89 13.39 3.45
C GLU A 303 34.07 13.60 4.73
N GLU A 304 34.22 14.72 5.42
CA GLU A 304 33.40 15.07 6.58
C GLU A 304 31.92 15.23 6.16
N MET A 305 31.67 16.01 5.12
CA MET A 305 30.29 16.21 4.58
C MET A 305 29.66 14.90 4.19
N GLN A 306 30.37 14.02 3.49
CA GLN A 306 29.87 12.70 3.11
C GLN A 306 29.56 11.82 4.32
N SER A 307 30.39 11.89 5.36
CA SER A 307 30.17 11.18 6.62
C SER A 307 28.92 11.65 7.34
N LEU A 308 28.68 12.96 7.39
CA LEU A 308 27.47 13.57 7.94
C LEU A 308 26.22 13.12 7.16
N MET A 309 26.28 13.18 5.83
CA MET A 309 25.19 12.74 4.97
C MET A 309 24.87 11.23 5.15
N ASN A 310 25.89 10.40 5.27
CA ASN A 310 25.71 8.96 5.52
C ASN A 310 25.07 8.71 6.89
N GLN A 311 25.49 9.42 7.92
CA GLN A 311 24.91 9.31 9.26
C GLN A 311 23.42 9.67 9.24
N GLU A 312 23.04 10.79 8.62
CA GLU A 312 21.63 11.19 8.52
C GLU A 312 20.81 10.25 7.63
N LEU A 313 21.41 9.75 6.55
CA LEU A 313 20.76 8.73 5.72
C LEU A 313 20.45 7.46 6.53
N HIS A 314 21.40 6.97 7.34
CA HIS A 314 21.18 5.79 8.18
C HIS A 314 20.15 6.07 9.29
N ASN A 315 20.11 7.29 9.87
CA ASN A 315 19.04 7.67 10.82
C ASN A 315 17.65 7.52 10.21
N ILE A 316 17.46 8.02 8.98
CA ILE A 316 16.17 7.96 8.31
C ILE A 316 15.88 6.55 7.78
N GLN A 317 16.91 5.81 7.34
CA GLN A 317 16.74 4.39 6.98
C GLN A 317 16.30 3.54 8.18
N LEU A 318 16.81 3.81 9.39
CA LEU A 318 16.33 3.17 10.61
C LEU A 318 14.86 3.45 10.85
N LEU A 319 14.46 4.71 10.73
CA LEU A 319 13.07 5.14 10.86
C LEU A 319 12.18 4.43 9.82
N LYS A 320 12.61 4.38 8.56
CA LYS A 320 11.92 3.68 7.47
C LYS A 320 11.76 2.19 7.79
N ALA A 321 12.83 1.52 8.21
CA ALA A 321 12.78 0.09 8.55
C ALA A 321 11.80 -0.20 9.70
N LYS A 322 11.71 0.71 10.69
CA LYS A 322 10.74 0.61 11.78
C LYS A 322 9.28 0.75 11.28
N TYR A 323 9.00 1.70 10.38
CA TYR A 323 7.67 1.83 9.76
C TYR A 323 7.29 0.63 8.88
N GLU A 324 8.25 0.11 8.11
CA GLU A 324 8.04 -1.10 7.30
C GLU A 324 7.78 -2.34 8.18
N LEU A 325 8.41 -2.42 9.36
CA LEU A 325 8.10 -3.45 10.35
C LEU A 325 6.65 -3.32 10.88
N LEU A 326 6.18 -2.10 11.16
CA LEU A 326 4.78 -1.85 11.53
C LEU A 326 3.82 -2.28 10.42
N ALA A 327 4.14 -1.96 9.16
CA ALA A 327 3.37 -2.39 7.99
C ALA A 327 3.28 -3.92 7.90
N LEU A 328 4.40 -4.64 8.05
CA LEU A 328 4.45 -6.10 8.04
C LEU A 328 3.66 -6.75 9.18
N LYS A 329 3.40 -6.00 10.25
CA LYS A 329 2.56 -6.43 11.37
C LYS A 329 1.10 -5.98 11.26
N GLY A 330 0.75 -5.14 10.26
CA GLY A 330 -0.58 -4.58 10.10
C GLY A 330 -0.92 -3.52 11.15
N GLN A 331 0.06 -2.73 11.56
CA GLN A 331 -0.04 -1.71 12.64
C GLN A 331 0.21 -0.28 12.13
N LEU A 332 0.06 -0.05 10.82
CA LEU A 332 0.14 1.28 10.20
C LEU A 332 -1.10 2.12 10.43
#